data_948f6dbf56c9ecd4d6f830918597f354
#
_entry.id   948f6dbf56c9ecd4d6f830918597f354
#
_cell.length_a   1.000
_cell.length_b   1.000
_cell.length_c   1.000
_cell.angle_alpha   90.00
_cell.angle_beta   90.00
_cell.angle_gamma   90.00
#
_symmetry.space_group_name_H-M   'P 1'
#
loop_
_entity.id
_entity.type
_entity.pdbx_description
1 polymer ?
#
loop_
_entity_poly.entity_id
_entity_poly.type
_entity_poly.pdbx_seq_one_letter_code
_entity_poly.pdbx_strand_id
1 'polypeptide(L)'
;MGTRLEGKVAVVTGAGRGIGRGIARLLAEEGASVVVNDKGSEVDGSGSSQEPANSVVEEIKSSGGEATANYNDTSTMEGGEGLIQNAIDSYKKLDILVNAAGSIKDRMIYQMSPQDFDSIVRNNSKSAFTTTKFAAILFRQQRGGRIVNLTSDAGLGDVGRSNYAAASEAIVGLTRTTAKDLGKYGVTANAISPMAETRMFPG
;
A
#
# COMPACT_ATOMS: atom_id res chain seq x y z
N MET A 1 -14.35 -12.85 -15.63
CA MET A 1 -13.86 -11.54 -15.16
C MET A 1 -15.03 -10.64 -14.91
N GLY A 2 -15.00 -9.91 -13.78
CA GLY A 2 -15.92 -8.81 -13.53
C GLY A 2 -15.61 -7.61 -14.42
N THR A 3 -16.55 -6.68 -14.52
CA THR A 3 -16.40 -5.48 -15.37
C THR A 3 -16.49 -4.17 -14.57
N ARG A 4 -16.57 -4.27 -13.22
CA ARG A 4 -16.74 -3.08 -12.35
C ARG A 4 -15.60 -2.09 -12.45
N LEU A 5 -14.38 -2.57 -12.74
CA LEU A 5 -13.17 -1.77 -12.83
C LEU A 5 -12.54 -1.82 -14.23
N GLU A 6 -13.30 -2.22 -15.24
CA GLU A 6 -12.82 -2.25 -16.63
C GLU A 6 -12.26 -0.88 -17.04
N GLY A 7 -11.06 -0.90 -17.61
CA GLY A 7 -10.34 0.30 -18.00
C GLY A 7 -9.82 1.15 -16.84
N LYS A 8 -9.86 0.69 -15.58
CA LYS A 8 -9.22 1.36 -14.44
C LYS A 8 -7.79 0.86 -14.26
N VAL A 9 -6.94 1.71 -13.73
CA VAL A 9 -5.56 1.38 -13.36
C VAL A 9 -5.39 1.51 -11.86
N ALA A 10 -4.88 0.47 -11.23
CA ALA A 10 -4.65 0.40 -9.81
C ALA A 10 -3.17 0.19 -9.47
N VAL A 11 -2.68 0.86 -8.45
CA VAL A 11 -1.42 0.57 -7.77
C VAL A 11 -1.73 -0.03 -6.40
N VAL A 12 -1.13 -1.16 -6.08
CA VAL A 12 -1.23 -1.78 -4.74
C VAL A 12 0.17 -1.97 -4.19
N THR A 13 0.47 -1.35 -3.04
CA THR A 13 1.75 -1.54 -2.34
C THR A 13 1.68 -2.72 -1.38
N GLY A 14 2.81 -3.40 -1.12
CA GLY A 14 2.82 -4.61 -0.31
C GLY A 14 1.98 -5.74 -0.93
N ALA A 15 1.91 -5.78 -2.25
CA ALA A 15 0.98 -6.63 -3.00
C ALA A 15 1.50 -8.04 -3.28
N GLY A 16 2.73 -8.37 -2.87
CA GLY A 16 3.30 -9.70 -3.11
C GLY A 16 2.75 -10.79 -2.19
N ARG A 17 2.15 -10.42 -1.05
CA ARG A 17 1.69 -11.38 -0.03
C ARG A 17 0.45 -10.90 0.70
N GLY A 18 -0.20 -11.81 1.43
CA GLY A 18 -1.28 -11.50 2.37
C GLY A 18 -2.42 -10.66 1.79
N ILE A 19 -2.84 -9.65 2.53
CA ILE A 19 -3.97 -8.78 2.17
C ILE A 19 -3.73 -8.04 0.86
N GLY A 20 -2.52 -7.46 0.67
CA GLY A 20 -2.17 -6.75 -0.56
C GLY A 20 -2.26 -7.62 -1.80
N ARG A 21 -1.78 -8.89 -1.73
CA ARG A 21 -1.94 -9.88 -2.81
C ARG A 21 -3.42 -10.14 -3.11
N GLY A 22 -4.23 -10.37 -2.07
CA GLY A 22 -5.68 -10.60 -2.25
C GLY A 22 -6.37 -9.42 -2.94
N ILE A 23 -6.03 -8.19 -2.53
CA ILE A 23 -6.57 -6.96 -3.14
C ILE A 23 -6.12 -6.83 -4.59
N ALA A 24 -4.83 -7.02 -4.90
CA ALA A 24 -4.32 -6.91 -6.27
C ALA A 24 -5.01 -7.89 -7.23
N ARG A 25 -5.18 -9.14 -6.80
CA ARG A 25 -5.90 -10.16 -7.55
C ARG A 25 -7.36 -9.79 -7.78
N LEU A 26 -8.08 -9.39 -6.72
CA LEU A 26 -9.49 -9.03 -6.83
C LEU A 26 -9.72 -7.82 -7.75
N LEU A 27 -8.85 -6.79 -7.67
CA LEU A 27 -8.94 -5.64 -8.57
C LEU A 27 -8.75 -6.06 -10.03
N ALA A 28 -7.80 -6.97 -10.31
CA ALA A 28 -7.59 -7.51 -11.65
C ALA A 28 -8.75 -8.39 -12.12
N GLU A 29 -9.32 -9.23 -11.25
CA GLU A 29 -10.52 -10.04 -11.51
C GLU A 29 -11.72 -9.16 -11.90
N GLU A 30 -11.80 -7.94 -11.34
CA GLU A 30 -12.84 -6.95 -11.66
C GLU A 30 -12.52 -6.09 -12.89
N GLY A 31 -11.42 -6.36 -13.60
CA GLY A 31 -11.07 -5.74 -14.88
C GLY A 31 -10.07 -4.58 -14.80
N ALA A 32 -9.47 -4.32 -13.64
CA ALA A 32 -8.41 -3.31 -13.55
C ALA A 32 -7.06 -3.82 -14.06
N SER A 33 -6.28 -2.94 -14.69
CA SER A 33 -4.84 -3.16 -14.89
C SER A 33 -4.11 -2.80 -13.58
N VAL A 34 -3.25 -3.69 -13.06
CA VAL A 34 -2.69 -3.57 -11.71
C VAL A 34 -1.17 -3.46 -11.73
N VAL A 35 -0.62 -2.43 -11.08
CA VAL A 35 0.79 -2.40 -10.68
C VAL A 35 0.92 -3.07 -9.31
N VAL A 36 1.57 -4.21 -9.30
CA VAL A 36 1.85 -5.01 -8.09
C VAL A 36 3.19 -4.56 -7.53
N ASN A 37 3.17 -3.69 -6.51
CA ASN A 37 4.40 -3.25 -5.86
C ASN A 37 4.67 -4.08 -4.61
N ASP A 38 5.84 -4.67 -4.53
CA ASP A 38 6.38 -5.29 -3.32
C ASP A 38 7.90 -5.28 -3.36
N LYS A 39 8.54 -4.72 -2.33
CA LYS A 39 9.98 -4.76 -2.15
C LYS A 39 10.48 -6.18 -1.82
N GLY A 40 9.58 -7.06 -1.37
CA GLY A 40 9.87 -8.44 -1.01
C GLY A 40 10.62 -8.59 0.30
N SER A 41 10.41 -7.67 1.25
CA SER A 41 11.05 -7.71 2.57
C SER A 41 10.48 -8.80 3.48
N GLU A 42 11.23 -9.12 4.54
CA GLU A 42 10.78 -9.92 5.66
C GLU A 42 9.72 -9.18 6.50
N VAL A 43 9.14 -9.85 7.49
CA VAL A 43 8.07 -9.29 8.35
C VAL A 43 8.51 -8.03 9.09
N ASP A 44 9.78 -7.96 9.49
CA ASP A 44 10.38 -6.80 10.17
C ASP A 44 10.82 -5.68 9.21
N GLY A 45 10.63 -5.85 7.90
CA GLY A 45 10.98 -4.89 6.87
C GLY A 45 12.42 -5.02 6.34
N SER A 46 13.20 -6.01 6.80
CA SER A 46 14.56 -6.28 6.32
C SER A 46 14.55 -7.04 4.98
N GLY A 47 15.67 -7.00 4.28
CA GLY A 47 15.85 -7.71 3.01
C GLY A 47 15.03 -7.16 1.84
N SER A 48 15.17 -7.83 0.70
CA SER A 48 14.41 -7.55 -0.52
C SER A 48 14.41 -8.75 -1.45
N SER A 49 13.34 -8.93 -2.23
CA SER A 49 13.20 -9.97 -3.25
C SER A 49 12.17 -9.54 -4.30
N GLN A 50 12.43 -9.84 -5.55
CA GLN A 50 11.47 -9.57 -6.63
C GLN A 50 10.40 -10.67 -6.75
N GLU A 51 10.68 -11.84 -6.22
CA GLU A 51 9.85 -13.03 -6.38
C GLU A 51 8.39 -12.82 -5.94
N PRO A 52 8.08 -12.22 -4.76
CA PRO A 52 6.69 -12.07 -4.34
C PRO A 52 5.82 -11.25 -5.29
N ALA A 53 6.36 -10.15 -5.84
CA ALA A 53 5.62 -9.34 -6.81
C ALA A 53 5.46 -10.08 -8.15
N ASN A 54 6.50 -10.76 -8.62
CA ASN A 54 6.46 -11.54 -9.86
C ASN A 54 5.42 -12.66 -9.79
N SER A 55 5.41 -13.41 -8.69
CA SER A 55 4.44 -14.50 -8.50
C SER A 55 3.00 -14.01 -8.61
N VAL A 56 2.66 -12.86 -8.01
CA VAL A 56 1.32 -12.29 -8.09
C VAL A 56 0.99 -11.80 -9.50
N VAL A 57 1.96 -11.21 -10.20
CA VAL A 57 1.77 -10.81 -11.61
C VAL A 57 1.48 -12.02 -12.49
N GLU A 58 2.20 -13.12 -12.31
CA GLU A 58 1.96 -14.37 -13.06
C GLU A 58 0.59 -14.97 -12.74
N GLU A 59 0.18 -14.96 -11.47
CA GLU A 59 -1.16 -15.40 -11.06
C GLU A 59 -2.26 -14.58 -11.76
N ILE A 60 -2.13 -13.24 -11.76
CA ILE A 60 -3.10 -12.35 -12.40
C ILE A 60 -3.15 -12.61 -13.91
N LYS A 61 -1.99 -12.71 -14.56
CA LYS A 61 -1.92 -12.94 -16.01
C LYS A 61 -2.46 -14.32 -16.40
N SER A 62 -2.16 -15.35 -15.62
CA SER A 62 -2.68 -16.71 -15.89
C SER A 62 -4.20 -16.81 -15.73
N SER A 63 -4.80 -15.93 -14.92
CA SER A 63 -6.25 -15.78 -14.78
C SER A 63 -6.86 -14.86 -15.85
N GLY A 64 -6.06 -14.37 -16.83
CA GLY A 64 -6.50 -13.51 -17.91
C GLY A 64 -6.55 -12.01 -17.56
N GLY A 65 -6.09 -11.59 -16.38
CA GLY A 65 -5.98 -10.20 -15.97
C GLY A 65 -4.71 -9.53 -16.50
N GLU A 66 -4.58 -8.23 -16.22
CA GLU A 66 -3.43 -7.43 -16.63
C GLU A 66 -2.69 -6.89 -15.42
N ALA A 67 -1.38 -7.17 -15.32
CA ALA A 67 -0.55 -6.68 -14.23
C ALA A 67 0.92 -6.48 -14.64
N THR A 68 1.60 -5.58 -13.93
CA THR A 68 3.05 -5.38 -14.01
C THR A 68 3.65 -5.33 -12.61
N ALA A 69 4.89 -5.82 -12.46
CA ALA A 69 5.59 -5.81 -11.19
C ALA A 69 6.36 -4.49 -10.98
N ASN A 70 6.46 -4.08 -9.72
CA ASN A 70 7.30 -2.98 -9.27
C ASN A 70 7.94 -3.34 -7.94
N TYR A 71 9.23 -3.03 -7.75
CA TYR A 71 10.02 -3.44 -6.59
C TYR A 71 10.53 -2.26 -5.76
N ASN A 72 10.05 -1.05 -6.05
CA ASN A 72 10.51 0.16 -5.39
C ASN A 72 10.22 0.14 -3.89
N ASP A 73 11.18 0.67 -3.11
CA ASP A 73 10.97 0.92 -1.68
C ASP A 73 10.14 2.19 -1.50
N THR A 74 8.86 2.01 -1.28
CA THR A 74 7.90 3.11 -1.10
C THR A 74 8.11 3.93 0.18
N SER A 75 9.02 3.51 1.07
CA SER A 75 9.41 4.33 2.23
C SER A 75 10.34 5.51 1.87
N THR A 76 10.81 5.57 0.63
CA THR A 76 11.63 6.67 0.09
C THR A 76 10.81 7.53 -0.87
N MET A 77 11.22 8.80 -1.05
CA MET A 77 10.54 9.70 -2.00
C MET A 77 10.71 9.21 -3.43
N GLU A 78 11.92 8.79 -3.78
CA GLU A 78 12.26 8.25 -5.10
C GLU A 78 11.46 6.99 -5.42
N GLY A 79 11.31 6.10 -4.41
CA GLY A 79 10.54 4.87 -4.57
C GLY A 79 9.04 5.13 -4.74
N GLY A 80 8.48 6.08 -3.97
CA GLY A 80 7.09 6.49 -4.11
C GLY A 80 6.81 7.15 -5.48
N GLU A 81 7.69 8.05 -5.93
CA GLU A 81 7.59 8.68 -7.25
C GLU A 81 7.70 7.66 -8.38
N GLY A 82 8.74 6.83 -8.34
CA GLY A 82 8.98 5.81 -9.36
C GLY A 82 7.87 4.77 -9.45
N LEU A 83 7.18 4.47 -8.35
CA LEU A 83 6.00 3.60 -8.39
C LEU A 83 4.84 4.24 -9.16
N ILE A 84 4.51 5.49 -8.88
CA ILE A 84 3.43 6.19 -9.59
C ILE A 84 3.80 6.41 -11.06
N GLN A 85 5.07 6.73 -11.34
CA GLN A 85 5.58 6.85 -12.72
C GLN A 85 5.46 5.51 -13.47
N ASN A 86 5.74 4.39 -12.82
CA ASN A 86 5.58 3.06 -13.44
C ASN A 86 4.13 2.79 -13.90
N ALA A 87 3.12 3.23 -13.14
CA ALA A 87 1.72 3.13 -13.56
C ALA A 87 1.44 3.98 -14.81
N ILE A 88 2.01 5.19 -14.88
CA ILE A 88 1.86 6.08 -16.04
C ILE A 88 2.58 5.52 -17.27
N ASP A 89 3.77 4.97 -17.11
CA ASP A 89 4.55 4.42 -18.21
C ASP A 89 3.87 3.18 -18.80
N SER A 90 3.35 2.29 -17.93
CA SER A 90 2.70 1.04 -18.34
C SER A 90 1.29 1.26 -18.87
N TYR A 91 0.49 2.13 -18.23
CA TYR A 91 -0.96 2.20 -18.46
C TYR A 91 -1.49 3.60 -18.78
N LYS A 92 -0.63 4.61 -18.83
CA LYS A 92 -0.92 6.02 -19.19
C LYS A 92 -1.80 6.78 -18.20
N LYS A 93 -2.18 6.19 -17.07
CA LYS A 93 -3.02 6.80 -16.03
C LYS A 93 -2.90 6.06 -14.71
N LEU A 94 -3.54 6.61 -13.68
CA LEU A 94 -3.80 5.94 -12.40
C LEU A 94 -5.19 6.35 -11.91
N ASP A 95 -6.01 5.39 -11.49
CA ASP A 95 -7.35 5.64 -10.93
C ASP A 95 -7.43 5.30 -9.44
N ILE A 96 -6.68 4.27 -9.01
CA ILE A 96 -6.80 3.68 -7.67
C ILE A 96 -5.40 3.50 -7.07
N LEU A 97 -5.19 4.00 -5.84
CA LEU A 97 -4.02 3.72 -5.01
C LEU A 97 -4.46 2.96 -3.75
N VAL A 98 -3.88 1.79 -3.52
CA VAL A 98 -4.06 1.03 -2.28
C VAL A 98 -2.71 0.93 -1.57
N ASN A 99 -2.60 1.55 -0.40
CA ASN A 99 -1.44 1.47 0.47
C ASN A 99 -1.63 0.32 1.46
N ALA A 100 -1.01 -0.83 1.15
CA ALA A 100 -1.03 -2.03 1.99
C ALA A 100 0.37 -2.49 2.42
N ALA A 101 1.42 -1.76 2.00
CA ALA A 101 2.79 -2.04 2.45
C ALA A 101 2.94 -1.72 3.94
N GLY A 102 3.60 -2.62 4.66
CA GLY A 102 3.90 -2.46 6.06
C GLY A 102 4.80 -3.56 6.59
N SER A 103 5.34 -3.32 7.77
CA SER A 103 6.15 -4.27 8.54
C SER A 103 5.79 -4.16 10.02
N ILE A 104 6.17 -5.17 10.79
CA ILE A 104 5.94 -5.23 12.24
C ILE A 104 7.22 -5.68 12.94
N LYS A 105 7.50 -5.08 14.09
CA LYS A 105 8.62 -5.44 14.95
C LYS A 105 8.24 -5.21 16.41
N ASP A 106 7.81 -6.28 17.07
CA ASP A 106 7.28 -6.22 18.42
C ASP A 106 8.40 -6.06 19.45
N ARG A 107 8.25 -5.08 20.34
CA ARG A 107 9.09 -4.82 21.51
C ARG A 107 8.29 -4.09 22.57
N MET A 108 8.47 -4.48 23.82
CA MET A 108 7.93 -3.70 24.94
C MET A 108 8.55 -2.29 24.93
N ILE A 109 7.77 -1.28 25.27
CA ILE A 109 8.18 0.14 25.14
C ILE A 109 9.53 0.45 25.82
N TYR A 110 9.80 -0.16 26.95
CA TYR A 110 11.06 0.02 27.71
C TYR A 110 12.26 -0.74 27.11
N GLN A 111 12.04 -1.59 26.10
CA GLN A 111 13.08 -2.33 25.37
C GLN A 111 13.22 -1.88 23.92
N MET A 112 12.28 -1.05 23.44
CA MET A 112 12.25 -0.61 22.04
C MET A 112 13.37 0.39 21.78
N SER A 113 14.23 0.09 20.80
CA SER A 113 15.24 1.03 20.36
C SER A 113 14.65 2.12 19.45
N PRO A 114 15.31 3.30 19.34
CA PRO A 114 14.92 4.31 18.36
C PRO A 114 14.84 3.72 16.93
N GLN A 115 15.77 2.84 16.57
CA GLN A 115 15.82 2.20 15.26
C GLN A 115 14.61 1.28 15.02
N ASP A 116 14.15 0.56 16.06
CA ASP A 116 12.93 -0.28 15.97
C ASP A 116 11.69 0.60 15.76
N PHE A 117 11.61 1.74 16.44
CA PHE A 117 10.53 2.69 16.25
C PHE A 117 10.55 3.33 14.85
N ASP A 118 11.68 3.92 14.47
CA ASP A 118 11.83 4.67 13.21
C ASP A 118 11.63 3.77 11.99
N SER A 119 12.10 2.52 12.03
CA SER A 119 11.95 1.59 10.91
C SER A 119 10.47 1.28 10.62
N ILE A 120 9.66 1.08 11.66
CA ILE A 120 8.24 0.77 11.49
C ILE A 120 7.44 2.00 11.06
N VAL A 121 7.70 3.17 11.64
CA VAL A 121 7.09 4.43 11.18
C VAL A 121 7.43 4.69 9.71
N ARG A 122 8.68 4.47 9.32
CA ARG A 122 9.13 4.64 7.93
C ARG A 122 8.46 3.66 6.99
N ASN A 123 8.47 2.36 7.30
CA ASN A 123 7.96 1.33 6.40
C ASN A 123 6.43 1.35 6.26
N ASN A 124 5.72 1.86 7.25
CA ASN A 124 4.27 1.90 7.28
C ASN A 124 3.74 3.31 6.91
N SER A 125 3.76 4.26 7.82
CA SER A 125 3.12 5.57 7.60
C SER A 125 3.86 6.45 6.59
N LYS A 126 5.20 6.47 6.59
CA LYS A 126 5.94 7.23 5.58
C LYS A 126 5.80 6.63 4.18
N SER A 127 5.74 5.30 4.07
CA SER A 127 5.44 4.61 2.80
C SER A 127 4.08 5.05 2.24
N ALA A 128 3.03 5.03 3.05
CA ALA A 128 1.71 5.52 2.65
C ALA A 128 1.72 7.02 2.28
N PHE A 129 2.52 7.84 2.98
CA PHE A 129 2.66 9.27 2.67
C PHE A 129 3.31 9.50 1.30
N THR A 130 4.43 8.85 0.98
CA THR A 130 5.17 9.09 -0.27
C THR A 130 4.34 8.76 -1.49
N THR A 131 3.72 7.58 -1.51
CA THR A 131 2.84 7.14 -2.60
C THR A 131 1.60 8.02 -2.73
N THR A 132 0.97 8.37 -1.60
CA THR A 132 -0.18 9.28 -1.58
C THR A 132 0.17 10.67 -2.12
N LYS A 133 1.35 11.21 -1.78
CA LYS A 133 1.83 12.50 -2.29
C LYS A 133 1.89 12.52 -3.82
N PHE A 134 2.54 11.54 -4.43
CA PHE A 134 2.69 11.53 -5.89
C PHE A 134 1.37 11.18 -6.60
N ALA A 135 0.58 10.27 -6.08
CA ALA A 135 -0.76 10.01 -6.59
C ALA A 135 -1.68 11.26 -6.48
N ALA A 136 -1.58 12.02 -5.39
CA ALA A 136 -2.36 13.23 -5.19
C ALA A 136 -2.08 14.32 -6.24
N ILE A 137 -0.82 14.46 -6.68
CA ILE A 137 -0.45 15.38 -7.76
C ILE A 137 -1.19 15.00 -9.04
N LEU A 138 -1.17 13.73 -9.41
CA LEU A 138 -1.85 13.20 -10.59
C LEU A 138 -3.38 13.29 -10.46
N PHE A 139 -3.94 12.82 -9.35
CA PHE A 139 -5.40 12.80 -9.11
C PHE A 139 -6.01 14.21 -9.10
N ARG A 140 -5.25 15.20 -8.60
CA ARG A 140 -5.66 16.60 -8.67
C ARG A 140 -5.79 17.09 -10.12
N GLN A 141 -4.85 16.72 -10.99
CA GLN A 141 -4.87 17.09 -12.41
C GLN A 141 -6.00 16.36 -13.15
N GLN A 142 -6.19 15.07 -12.88
CA GLN A 142 -7.25 14.24 -13.48
C GLN A 142 -8.65 14.60 -12.97
N ARG A 143 -8.76 15.32 -11.84
CA ARG A 143 -10.00 15.60 -11.11
C ARG A 143 -10.76 14.34 -10.75
N GLY A 144 -10.02 13.34 -10.23
CA GLY A 144 -10.56 12.05 -9.83
C GLY A 144 -9.48 11.11 -9.34
N GLY A 145 -9.83 10.19 -8.46
CA GLY A 145 -8.96 9.16 -7.92
C GLY A 145 -9.55 8.54 -6.65
N ARG A 146 -9.05 7.37 -6.31
CA ARG A 146 -9.46 6.64 -5.10
C ARG A 146 -8.21 6.21 -4.35
N ILE A 147 -8.13 6.58 -3.08
CA ILE A 147 -7.04 6.19 -2.17
C ILE A 147 -7.64 5.34 -1.06
N VAL A 148 -7.06 4.17 -0.85
CA VAL A 148 -7.39 3.29 0.26
C VAL A 148 -6.10 3.00 1.03
N ASN A 149 -6.08 3.35 2.30
CA ASN A 149 -4.95 3.10 3.18
C ASN A 149 -5.30 1.97 4.16
N LEU A 150 -4.47 0.95 4.25
CA LEU A 150 -4.60 -0.04 5.32
C LEU A 150 -3.97 0.51 6.59
N THR A 151 -4.70 0.38 7.68
CA THR A 151 -4.28 0.72 9.04
C THR A 151 -4.53 -0.51 9.94
N SER A 152 -4.50 -0.33 11.25
CA SER A 152 -4.77 -1.40 12.21
C SER A 152 -5.45 -0.84 13.46
N ASP A 153 -6.29 -1.65 14.09
CA ASP A 153 -6.84 -1.44 15.42
C ASP A 153 -5.78 -1.41 16.54
N ALA A 154 -4.57 -1.91 16.25
CA ALA A 154 -3.42 -1.71 17.13
C ALA A 154 -3.17 -0.22 17.45
N GLY A 155 -3.63 0.72 16.61
CA GLY A 155 -3.63 2.16 16.89
C GLY A 155 -4.37 2.54 18.16
N LEU A 156 -5.38 1.77 18.57
CA LEU A 156 -6.11 1.97 19.83
C LEU A 156 -5.36 1.47 21.07
N GLY A 157 -4.22 0.82 20.86
CA GLY A 157 -3.33 0.27 21.88
C GLY A 157 -3.14 -1.24 21.77
N ASP A 158 -1.89 -1.67 21.61
CA ASP A 158 -1.53 -3.09 21.53
C ASP A 158 -0.20 -3.33 22.25
N VAL A 159 -0.13 -4.39 23.04
CA VAL A 159 1.01 -4.70 23.90
C VAL A 159 2.25 -5.01 23.05
N GLY A 160 3.36 -4.32 23.35
CA GLY A 160 4.63 -4.53 22.63
C GLY A 160 4.69 -3.92 21.22
N ARG A 161 3.69 -3.10 20.81
CA ARG A 161 3.57 -2.57 19.45
C ARG A 161 3.47 -1.06 19.37
N SER A 162 4.10 -0.33 20.27
CA SER A 162 3.98 1.14 20.31
C SER A 162 4.44 1.82 19.01
N ASN A 163 5.44 1.28 18.30
CA ASN A 163 5.87 1.73 16.98
C ASN A 163 4.78 1.50 15.91
N TYR A 164 4.20 0.31 15.90
CA TYR A 164 3.17 -0.08 14.93
C TYR A 164 1.84 0.68 15.20
N ALA A 165 1.46 0.82 16.46
CA ALA A 165 0.31 1.60 16.89
C ALA A 165 0.43 3.08 16.47
N ALA A 166 1.59 3.69 16.74
CA ALA A 166 1.87 5.06 16.31
C ALA A 166 1.79 5.22 14.79
N ALA A 167 2.37 4.29 14.03
CA ALA A 167 2.30 4.31 12.58
C ALA A 167 0.86 4.12 12.05
N SER A 168 0.06 3.28 12.70
CA SER A 168 -1.33 3.02 12.33
C SER A 168 -2.21 4.27 12.52
N GLU A 169 -2.10 4.95 13.67
CA GLU A 169 -2.81 6.22 13.89
C GLU A 169 -2.32 7.35 12.97
N ALA A 170 -1.02 7.39 12.64
CA ALA A 170 -0.50 8.34 11.65
C ALA A 170 -1.16 8.15 10.28
N ILE A 171 -1.43 6.91 9.84
CA ILE A 171 -2.14 6.61 8.60
C ILE A 171 -3.59 7.12 8.65
N VAL A 172 -4.27 7.00 9.78
CA VAL A 172 -5.64 7.53 9.96
C VAL A 172 -5.65 9.05 9.83
N GLY A 173 -4.71 9.74 10.49
CA GLY A 173 -4.55 11.20 10.39
C GLY A 173 -4.23 11.66 8.96
N LEU A 174 -3.29 10.98 8.30
CA LEU A 174 -2.94 11.20 6.89
C LEU A 174 -4.17 11.06 5.98
N THR A 175 -4.94 9.99 6.16
CA THR A 175 -6.14 9.72 5.36
C THR A 175 -7.19 10.81 5.49
N ARG A 176 -7.49 11.24 6.73
CA ARG A 176 -8.48 12.29 7.02
C ARG A 176 -8.09 13.62 6.37
N THR A 177 -6.81 13.99 6.46
CA THR A 177 -6.30 15.23 5.84
C THR A 177 -6.30 15.14 4.33
N THR A 178 -5.81 14.03 3.77
CA THR A 178 -5.83 13.79 2.30
C THR A 178 -7.24 13.86 1.73
N ALA A 179 -8.24 13.31 2.41
CA ALA A 179 -9.64 13.38 1.98
C ALA A 179 -10.16 14.83 1.92
N LYS A 180 -9.77 15.68 2.89
CA LYS A 180 -10.14 17.11 2.91
C LYS A 180 -9.42 17.91 1.83
N ASP A 181 -8.11 17.68 1.66
CA ASP A 181 -7.28 18.41 0.68
C ASP A 181 -7.73 18.13 -0.76
N LEU A 182 -8.10 16.88 -1.04
CA LEU A 182 -8.38 16.40 -2.38
C LEU A 182 -9.89 16.31 -2.73
N GLY A 183 -10.78 16.43 -1.76
CA GLY A 183 -12.22 16.26 -1.98
C GLY A 183 -12.79 17.18 -3.07
N LYS A 184 -12.34 18.45 -3.12
CA LYS A 184 -12.76 19.41 -4.17
C LYS A 184 -12.31 19.02 -5.59
N TYR A 185 -11.44 18.04 -5.73
CA TYR A 185 -11.00 17.48 -7.01
C TYR A 185 -11.67 16.14 -7.35
N GLY A 186 -12.70 15.72 -6.59
CA GLY A 186 -13.40 14.46 -6.82
C GLY A 186 -12.65 13.21 -6.36
N VAL A 187 -11.60 13.40 -5.54
CA VAL A 187 -10.80 12.30 -4.97
C VAL A 187 -11.35 11.92 -3.61
N THR A 188 -11.43 10.63 -3.34
CA THR A 188 -11.74 10.11 -2.00
C THR A 188 -10.52 9.39 -1.41
N ALA A 189 -10.33 9.54 -0.10
CA ALA A 189 -9.34 8.79 0.67
C ALA A 189 -10.02 8.15 1.88
N ASN A 190 -9.83 6.85 2.06
CA ASN A 190 -10.42 6.06 3.13
C ASN A 190 -9.36 5.18 3.80
N ALA A 191 -9.52 4.94 5.10
CA ALA A 191 -8.71 3.99 5.84
C ALA A 191 -9.53 2.75 6.18
N ILE A 192 -8.90 1.58 6.10
CA ILE A 192 -9.49 0.28 6.45
C ILE A 192 -8.59 -0.37 7.49
N SER A 193 -9.16 -0.80 8.62
CA SER A 193 -8.51 -1.70 9.57
C SER A 193 -8.99 -3.13 9.28
N PRO A 194 -8.21 -3.94 8.54
CA PRO A 194 -8.62 -5.29 8.19
C PRO A 194 -8.40 -6.24 9.36
N MET A 195 -9.24 -7.25 9.46
CA MET A 195 -9.03 -8.41 10.32
C MET A 195 -8.77 -9.62 9.43
N ALA A 196 -7.53 -10.09 9.38
CA ALA A 196 -7.14 -11.21 8.54
C ALA A 196 -5.91 -11.92 9.12
N GLU A 197 -5.91 -13.23 9.03
CA GLU A 197 -4.75 -14.05 9.33
C GLU A 197 -3.70 -13.88 8.21
N THR A 198 -2.49 -13.50 8.59
CA THR A 198 -1.36 -13.29 7.68
C THR A 198 -0.06 -13.67 8.35
N ARG A 199 1.08 -13.65 7.63
CA ARG A 199 2.40 -13.86 8.24
C ARG A 199 2.78 -12.81 9.31
N MET A 200 2.14 -11.62 9.28
CA MET A 200 2.34 -10.58 10.31
C MET A 200 1.51 -10.87 11.57
N PHE A 201 0.37 -11.50 11.41
CA PHE A 201 -0.57 -11.84 12.47
C PHE A 201 -1.02 -13.29 12.25
N PRO A 202 -0.18 -14.30 12.57
CA PRO A 202 -0.58 -15.69 12.52
C PRO A 202 -1.66 -15.94 13.59
N GLY A 203 -2.69 -16.72 13.23
CA GLY A 203 -3.80 -17.08 14.10
C GLY A 203 -3.38 -17.97 15.28
#